data_f25131047004bbfc5efca45c83e8f843
#
_entry.id   f25131047004bbfc5efca45c83e8f843
#
_cell.length_a   1.000
_cell.length_b   1.000
_cell.length_c   1.000
_cell.angle_alpha   90.00
_cell.angle_beta   90.00
_cell.angle_gamma   90.00
#
_symmetry.space_group_name_H-M   'P 1'
#
loop_
_entity.id
_entity.type
_entity.pdbx_description
1 polymer ?
#
loop_
_entity_poly.entity_id
_entity_poly.type
_entity_poly.pdbx_seq_one_letter_code
_entity_poly.pdbx_strand_id
1 'polypeptide(L)'
;ELDWFLKGVEIFFPKKYEKLLSFHHSINKKSLVTDYSRLVFGLDIKLAEKAAHAWNSFEGSILKLTYEDQEEASTINYPEELARARVQLHYIKNKCFVEGDSILESIKELNEIPTIIVQGQYDMVCPPQTADDLFKVMPHADFRLIPDAGHSASEPGITDALIDATEIFKRYF
;
A
#
# COMPACT_ATOMS: atom_id res chain seq x y z
N GLU A 1 7.58 5.01 4.47
CA GLU A 1 6.22 4.57 4.10
C GLU A 1 5.42 4.06 5.30
N LEU A 2 5.95 3.13 6.12
CA LEU A 2 5.24 2.58 7.28
C LEU A 2 4.76 3.64 8.28
N ASP A 3 5.62 4.60 8.63
CA ASP A 3 5.23 5.67 9.56
C ASP A 3 4.14 6.57 8.97
N TRP A 4 4.16 6.79 7.66
CA TRP A 4 3.12 7.50 6.95
C TRP A 4 1.78 6.73 7.02
N PHE A 5 1.76 5.47 6.59
CA PHE A 5 0.56 4.65 6.60
C PHE A 5 -0.05 4.48 8.00
N LEU A 6 0.80 4.34 9.03
CA LEU A 6 0.35 4.09 10.40
C LEU A 6 0.01 5.36 11.19
N LYS A 7 0.55 6.55 10.81
CA LYS A 7 0.47 7.76 11.62
C LYS A 7 0.18 9.02 10.81
N GLY A 8 0.66 9.10 9.56
CA GLY A 8 0.55 10.31 8.73
C GLY A 8 -0.78 10.42 8.02
N VAL A 9 -1.24 9.32 7.43
CA VAL A 9 -2.45 9.29 6.59
C VAL A 9 -3.74 9.62 7.36
N GLU A 10 -3.77 9.45 8.68
CA GLU A 10 -4.91 9.79 9.53
C GLU A 10 -5.34 11.26 9.42
N ILE A 11 -4.41 12.16 9.09
CA ILE A 11 -4.69 13.59 8.92
C ILE A 11 -5.69 13.81 7.79
N PHE A 12 -5.62 13.01 6.74
CA PHE A 12 -6.50 13.08 5.57
C PHE A 12 -7.76 12.24 5.74
N PHE A 13 -7.69 11.13 6.50
CA PHE A 13 -8.77 10.17 6.66
C PHE A 13 -9.13 9.91 8.14
N PRO A 14 -9.43 10.95 8.95
CA PRO A 14 -9.58 10.80 10.39
C PRO A 14 -10.71 9.85 10.78
N LYS A 15 -11.86 9.90 10.09
CA LYS A 15 -13.01 9.02 10.37
C LYS A 15 -12.72 7.54 10.02
N LYS A 16 -12.03 7.30 8.92
CA LYS A 16 -11.66 5.94 8.51
C LYS A 16 -10.63 5.35 9.49
N TYR A 17 -9.67 6.18 9.92
CA TYR A 17 -8.68 5.79 10.91
C TYR A 17 -9.29 5.55 12.30
N GLU A 18 -10.24 6.38 12.72
CA GLU A 18 -11.01 6.17 13.95
C GLU A 18 -11.78 4.84 13.93
N LYS A 19 -12.42 4.50 12.79
CA LYS A 19 -13.09 3.20 12.60
C LYS A 19 -12.11 2.04 12.73
N LEU A 20 -10.90 2.15 12.18
CA LEU A 20 -9.84 1.16 12.32
C LEU A 20 -9.45 0.96 13.80
N LEU A 21 -9.24 2.05 14.55
CA LEU A 21 -8.87 2.00 15.97
C LEU A 21 -10.00 1.46 16.85
N SER A 22 -11.25 1.77 16.54
CA SER A 22 -12.41 1.39 17.36
C SER A 22 -12.95 -0.01 17.08
N PHE A 23 -12.35 -0.74 16.12
CA PHE A 23 -12.80 -2.08 15.75
C PHE A 23 -12.85 -3.04 16.95
N HIS A 24 -11.87 -2.97 17.85
CA HIS A 24 -11.80 -3.82 19.03
C HIS A 24 -11.14 -3.08 20.20
N HIS A 25 -11.66 -3.28 21.42
CA HIS A 25 -11.19 -2.58 22.64
C HIS A 25 -9.70 -2.79 22.96
N SER A 26 -9.09 -3.85 22.44
CA SER A 26 -7.66 -4.14 22.67
C SER A 26 -6.73 -3.38 21.72
N ILE A 27 -7.26 -2.65 20.73
CA ILE A 27 -6.45 -1.94 19.74
C ILE A 27 -5.99 -0.60 20.32
N ASN A 28 -4.70 -0.32 20.19
CA ASN A 28 -4.10 0.95 20.58
C ASN A 28 -3.32 1.54 19.39
N LYS A 29 -3.43 2.85 19.20
CA LYS A 29 -2.71 3.57 18.15
C LYS A 29 -1.19 3.32 18.17
N LYS A 30 -0.59 3.22 19.37
CA LYS A 30 0.86 3.00 19.53
C LYS A 30 1.31 1.58 19.18
N SER A 31 0.40 0.62 19.21
CA SER A 31 0.66 -0.81 18.97
C SER A 31 -0.22 -1.41 17.86
N LEU A 32 -0.76 -0.55 16.97
CA LEU A 32 -1.74 -0.91 15.95
C LEU A 32 -1.40 -2.20 15.19
N VAL A 33 -0.19 -2.30 14.64
CA VAL A 33 0.26 -3.47 13.89
C VAL A 33 0.33 -4.72 14.78
N THR A 34 0.85 -4.58 16.00
CA THR A 34 0.95 -5.70 16.96
C THR A 34 -0.42 -6.17 17.40
N ASP A 35 -1.35 -5.25 17.64
CA ASP A 35 -2.70 -5.57 18.09
C ASP A 35 -3.52 -6.22 16.99
N TYR A 36 -3.48 -5.69 15.76
CA TYR A 36 -4.10 -6.34 14.61
C TYR A 36 -3.47 -7.70 14.31
N SER A 37 -2.13 -7.81 14.36
CA SER A 37 -1.47 -9.12 14.20
C SER A 37 -1.97 -10.14 15.21
N ARG A 38 -2.11 -9.76 16.49
CA ARG A 38 -2.63 -10.65 17.53
C ARG A 38 -4.05 -11.13 17.22
N LEU A 39 -4.92 -10.25 16.72
CA LEU A 39 -6.29 -10.61 16.35
C LEU A 39 -6.32 -11.51 15.11
N VAL A 40 -5.62 -11.13 14.05
CA VAL A 40 -5.62 -11.82 12.74
C VAL A 40 -4.96 -13.21 12.79
N PHE A 41 -3.97 -13.40 13.67
CA PHE A 41 -3.33 -14.69 13.91
C PHE A 41 -3.90 -15.43 15.13
N GLY A 42 -4.97 -14.92 15.76
CA GLY A 42 -5.62 -15.52 16.91
C GLY A 42 -6.36 -16.82 16.59
N LEU A 43 -6.75 -17.54 17.64
CA LEU A 43 -7.45 -18.82 17.52
C LEU A 43 -8.95 -18.67 17.21
N ASP A 44 -9.55 -17.53 17.56
CA ASP A 44 -10.93 -17.22 17.18
C ASP A 44 -10.98 -16.78 15.71
N ILE A 45 -11.30 -17.73 14.83
CA ILE A 45 -11.32 -17.51 13.38
C ILE A 45 -12.33 -16.44 12.99
N LYS A 46 -13.50 -16.38 13.63
CA LYS A 46 -14.52 -15.38 13.30
C LYS A 46 -14.07 -13.96 13.66
N LEU A 47 -13.39 -13.81 14.78
CA LEU A 47 -12.80 -12.53 15.17
C LEU A 47 -11.63 -12.17 14.25
N ALA A 48 -10.78 -13.14 13.88
CA ALA A 48 -9.66 -12.94 12.96
C ALA A 48 -10.12 -12.47 11.57
N GLU A 49 -11.16 -13.07 11.01
CA GLU A 49 -11.77 -12.69 9.74
C GLU A 49 -12.31 -11.27 9.77
N LYS A 50 -13.04 -10.89 10.81
CA LYS A 50 -13.56 -9.53 10.99
C LYS A 50 -12.44 -8.50 11.18
N ALA A 51 -11.40 -8.84 11.92
CA ALA A 51 -10.23 -7.97 12.10
C ALA A 51 -9.49 -7.77 10.78
N ALA A 52 -9.29 -8.84 10.00
CA ALA A 52 -8.70 -8.78 8.68
C ALA A 52 -9.51 -7.88 7.74
N HIS A 53 -10.82 -8.04 7.70
CA HIS A 53 -11.70 -7.19 6.91
C HIS A 53 -11.62 -5.72 7.34
N ALA A 54 -11.59 -5.41 8.63
CA ALA A 54 -11.46 -4.04 9.13
C ALA A 54 -10.12 -3.41 8.69
N TRP A 55 -9.02 -4.18 8.75
CA TRP A 55 -7.70 -3.76 8.29
C TRP A 55 -7.68 -3.48 6.78
N ASN A 56 -8.11 -4.45 5.97
CA ASN A 56 -8.13 -4.34 4.51
C ASN A 56 -9.09 -3.24 4.02
N SER A 57 -10.22 -3.02 4.70
CA SER A 57 -11.18 -1.96 4.38
C SER A 57 -10.58 -0.57 4.61
N PHE A 58 -9.75 -0.41 5.63
CA PHE A 58 -9.02 0.85 5.83
C PHE A 58 -8.07 1.10 4.66
N GLU A 59 -7.21 0.15 4.33
CA GLU A 59 -6.31 0.26 3.18
C GLU A 59 -7.08 0.53 1.87
N GLY A 60 -8.13 -0.27 1.61
CA GLY A 60 -8.98 -0.09 0.43
C GLY A 60 -9.57 1.32 0.30
N SER A 61 -9.85 1.97 1.45
CA SER A 61 -10.44 3.31 1.46
C SER A 61 -9.48 4.44 1.09
N ILE A 62 -8.18 4.16 0.99
CA ILE A 62 -7.13 5.14 0.68
C ILE A 62 -6.35 4.81 -0.59
N LEU A 63 -6.73 3.73 -1.30
CA LEU A 63 -6.03 3.26 -2.51
C LEU A 63 -6.21 4.17 -3.71
N LYS A 64 -7.38 4.79 -3.85
CA LYS A 64 -7.74 5.61 -5.02
C LYS A 64 -7.91 7.07 -4.63
N LEU A 65 -7.62 7.97 -5.57
CA LEU A 65 -7.85 9.40 -5.40
C LEU A 65 -9.33 9.70 -5.16
N THR A 66 -10.21 9.10 -5.95
CA THR A 66 -11.66 9.17 -5.75
C THR A 66 -12.14 7.85 -5.18
N TYR A 67 -12.55 7.89 -3.91
CA TYR A 67 -13.21 6.76 -3.27
C TYR A 67 -14.67 6.73 -3.72
N GLU A 68 -15.02 5.79 -4.56
CA GLU A 68 -16.40 5.39 -4.74
C GLU A 68 -16.74 4.44 -3.59
N ASP A 69 -17.73 4.81 -2.74
CA ASP A 69 -18.34 3.83 -1.84
C ASP A 69 -18.84 2.69 -2.73
N GLN A 70 -18.07 1.63 -2.84
CA GLN A 70 -18.59 0.41 -3.41
C GLN A 70 -19.73 0.02 -2.46
N GLU A 71 -20.94 0.06 -2.95
CA GLU A 71 -22.09 -0.57 -2.30
C GLU A 71 -21.61 -1.92 -1.81
N GLU A 72 -21.82 -2.21 -0.52
CA GLU A 72 -21.30 -3.40 0.17
C GLU A 72 -21.34 -4.58 -0.79
N ALA A 73 -20.17 -5.00 -1.24
CA ALA A 73 -20.06 -6.09 -2.18
C ALA A 73 -20.83 -7.26 -1.60
N SER A 74 -21.81 -7.76 -2.33
CA SER A 74 -22.86 -8.67 -1.88
C SER A 74 -22.35 -9.95 -1.20
N THR A 75 -21.04 -10.18 -1.18
CA THR A 75 -20.40 -11.29 -0.46
C THR A 75 -18.92 -10.99 -0.17
N ILE A 76 -18.63 -10.71 1.12
CA ILE A 76 -17.25 -10.62 1.60
C ILE A 76 -16.63 -12.02 1.62
N ASN A 77 -15.54 -12.23 0.90
CA ASN A 77 -14.75 -13.46 0.99
C ASN A 77 -13.80 -13.41 2.21
N TYR A 78 -14.33 -13.69 3.40
CA TYR A 78 -13.56 -13.63 4.63
C TYR A 78 -12.28 -14.47 4.65
N PRO A 79 -12.22 -15.70 4.11
CA PRO A 79 -10.97 -16.46 4.01
C PRO A 79 -9.89 -15.75 3.19
N GLU A 80 -10.25 -15.10 2.09
CA GLU A 80 -9.33 -14.33 1.25
C GLU A 80 -8.85 -13.06 1.98
N GLU A 81 -9.78 -12.31 2.60
CA GLU A 81 -9.46 -11.16 3.43
C GLU A 81 -8.47 -11.53 4.55
N LEU A 82 -8.68 -12.67 5.21
CA LEU A 82 -7.81 -13.16 6.26
C LEU A 82 -6.41 -13.52 5.73
N ALA A 83 -6.34 -14.21 4.59
CA ALA A 83 -5.07 -14.57 3.97
C ALA A 83 -4.26 -13.33 3.58
N ARG A 84 -4.90 -12.34 2.95
CA ARG A 84 -4.30 -11.07 2.56
C ARG A 84 -3.75 -10.29 3.76
N ALA A 85 -4.58 -10.10 4.80
CA ALA A 85 -4.17 -9.39 6.00
C ALA A 85 -3.03 -10.09 6.76
N ARG A 86 -3.01 -11.43 6.79
CA ARG A 86 -1.92 -12.22 7.38
C ARG A 86 -0.60 -11.96 6.68
N VAL A 87 -0.57 -12.02 5.35
CA VAL A 87 0.64 -11.75 4.58
C VAL A 87 1.13 -10.33 4.85
N GLN A 88 0.27 -9.35 4.70
CA GLN A 88 0.63 -7.94 4.86
C GLN A 88 1.14 -7.62 6.28
N LEU A 89 0.40 -8.03 7.32
CA LEU A 89 0.79 -7.81 8.71
C LEU A 89 2.08 -8.55 9.08
N HIS A 90 2.33 -9.73 8.48
CA HIS A 90 3.60 -10.44 8.65
C HIS A 90 4.77 -9.62 8.11
N TYR A 91 4.67 -9.10 6.89
CA TYR A 91 5.70 -8.24 6.32
C TYR A 91 5.89 -6.95 7.11
N ILE A 92 4.80 -6.23 7.41
CA ILE A 92 4.86 -4.98 8.16
C ILE A 92 5.51 -5.16 9.54
N LYS A 93 5.11 -6.20 10.28
CA LYS A 93 5.66 -6.52 11.61
C LYS A 93 7.17 -6.79 11.57
N ASN A 94 7.66 -7.36 10.48
CA ASN A 94 9.07 -7.66 10.25
C ASN A 94 9.79 -6.57 9.42
N LYS A 95 9.26 -5.34 9.37
CA LYS A 95 9.81 -4.20 8.62
C LYS A 95 10.09 -4.55 7.14
N CYS A 96 9.21 -5.35 6.54
CA CYS A 96 9.33 -5.86 5.18
C CYS A 96 10.63 -6.62 4.90
N PHE A 97 11.33 -7.07 5.94
CA PHE A 97 12.66 -7.72 5.86
C PHE A 97 13.73 -6.85 5.19
N VAL A 98 13.58 -5.53 5.26
CA VAL A 98 14.51 -4.55 4.68
C VAL A 98 15.13 -3.74 5.82
N GLU A 99 16.45 -3.57 5.79
CA GLU A 99 17.19 -2.79 6.79
C GLU A 99 17.61 -1.44 6.23
N GLY A 100 17.18 -0.36 6.89
CA GLY A 100 17.59 1.02 6.60
C GLY A 100 17.37 1.42 5.13
N ASP A 101 18.36 2.09 4.56
CA ASP A 101 18.36 2.57 3.17
C ASP A 101 18.96 1.55 2.18
N SER A 102 19.00 0.27 2.57
CA SER A 102 19.65 -0.81 1.77
C SER A 102 19.17 -0.89 0.32
N ILE A 103 17.90 -0.57 0.06
CA ILE A 103 17.36 -0.51 -1.32
C ILE A 103 18.05 0.61 -2.11
N LEU A 104 18.10 1.83 -1.57
CA LEU A 104 18.72 2.98 -2.25
C LEU A 104 20.25 2.81 -2.40
N GLU A 105 20.88 2.14 -1.44
CA GLU A 105 22.32 1.84 -1.49
C GLU A 105 22.65 0.82 -2.58
N SER A 106 21.80 -0.20 -2.76
CA SER A 106 21.99 -1.29 -3.72
C SER A 106 21.55 -0.92 -5.15
N ILE A 107 20.84 0.19 -5.33
CA ILE A 107 20.25 0.54 -6.62
C ILE A 107 21.27 0.73 -7.75
N LYS A 108 22.52 1.05 -7.40
CA LYS A 108 23.62 1.22 -8.36
C LYS A 108 23.90 -0.04 -9.18
N GLU A 109 23.55 -1.22 -8.65
CA GLU A 109 23.68 -2.49 -9.34
C GLU A 109 22.68 -2.63 -10.51
N LEU A 110 21.64 -1.79 -10.53
CA LEU A 110 20.57 -1.79 -11.53
C LEU A 110 20.75 -0.72 -12.63
N ASN A 111 21.87 0.01 -12.65
CA ASN A 111 22.10 1.14 -13.57
C ASN A 111 21.98 0.79 -15.06
N GLU A 112 22.20 -0.48 -15.43
CA GLU A 112 22.12 -0.97 -16.82
C GLU A 112 20.72 -1.48 -17.18
N ILE A 113 19.79 -1.53 -16.21
CA ILE A 113 18.45 -2.07 -16.43
C ILE A 113 17.49 -0.94 -16.84
N PRO A 114 16.91 -0.99 -18.05
CA PRO A 114 15.89 -0.03 -18.46
C PRO A 114 14.74 -0.01 -17.45
N THR A 115 14.44 1.16 -16.90
CA THR A 115 13.47 1.29 -15.81
C THR A 115 12.48 2.42 -16.09
N ILE A 116 11.19 2.16 -15.88
CA ILE A 116 10.14 3.16 -15.91
C ILE A 116 9.44 3.12 -14.54
N ILE A 117 9.39 4.25 -13.85
CA ILE A 117 8.71 4.42 -12.57
C ILE A 117 7.40 5.15 -12.82
N VAL A 118 6.27 4.52 -12.47
CA VAL A 118 4.93 5.13 -12.58
C VAL A 118 4.39 5.36 -11.17
N GLN A 119 4.07 6.62 -10.84
CA GLN A 119 3.67 7.02 -9.50
C GLN A 119 2.46 7.97 -9.55
N GLY A 120 1.46 7.71 -8.72
CA GLY A 120 0.34 8.65 -8.54
C GLY A 120 0.74 9.83 -7.65
N GLN A 121 0.36 11.05 -8.06
CA GLN A 121 0.64 12.28 -7.31
C GLN A 121 0.01 12.28 -5.90
N TYR A 122 -1.16 11.65 -5.77
CA TYR A 122 -1.94 11.60 -4.52
C TYR A 122 -1.97 10.19 -3.92
N ASP A 123 -0.89 9.44 -4.11
CA ASP A 123 -0.75 8.12 -3.48
C ASP A 123 -0.66 8.27 -1.95
N MET A 124 -1.73 7.83 -1.27
CA MET A 124 -1.86 7.90 0.19
C MET A 124 -1.38 6.62 0.89
N VAL A 125 -1.02 5.60 0.14
CA VAL A 125 -0.42 4.36 0.66
C VAL A 125 1.10 4.45 0.63
N CYS A 126 1.67 4.75 -0.55
CA CYS A 126 3.09 4.93 -0.78
C CYS A 126 3.35 6.34 -1.32
N PRO A 127 3.63 7.32 -0.45
CA PRO A 127 3.77 8.72 -0.87
C PRO A 127 4.80 8.91 -1.99
N PRO A 128 4.55 9.81 -2.96
CA PRO A 128 5.40 10.01 -4.13
C PRO A 128 6.83 10.44 -3.79
N GLN A 129 7.08 10.91 -2.58
CA GLN A 129 8.42 11.25 -2.10
C GLN A 129 9.38 10.06 -2.19
N THR A 130 8.91 8.85 -1.86
CA THR A 130 9.76 7.65 -1.91
C THR A 130 10.15 7.29 -3.35
N ALA A 131 9.23 7.44 -4.30
CA ALA A 131 9.51 7.23 -5.72
C ALA A 131 10.45 8.31 -6.29
N ASP A 132 10.31 9.56 -5.85
CA ASP A 132 11.20 10.66 -6.20
C ASP A 132 12.63 10.45 -5.66
N ASP A 133 12.76 9.96 -4.42
CA ASP A 133 14.06 9.63 -3.83
C ASP A 133 14.74 8.47 -4.58
N LEU A 134 13.98 7.48 -5.02
CA LEU A 134 14.47 6.41 -5.90
C LEU A 134 14.93 6.97 -7.25
N PHE A 135 14.12 7.81 -7.89
CA PHE A 135 14.46 8.43 -9.17
C PHE A 135 15.76 9.26 -9.11
N LYS A 136 15.99 10.00 -8.02
CA LYS A 136 17.25 10.77 -7.82
C LYS A 136 18.51 9.92 -7.88
N VAL A 137 18.42 8.64 -7.46
CA VAL A 137 19.57 7.71 -7.51
C VAL A 137 19.56 6.80 -8.74
N MET A 138 18.53 6.92 -9.60
CA MET A 138 18.36 6.22 -10.88
C MET A 138 18.16 7.22 -12.05
N PRO A 139 19.16 8.05 -12.38
CA PRO A 139 18.96 9.12 -13.37
C PRO A 139 18.69 8.62 -14.81
N HIS A 140 18.87 7.32 -15.07
CA HIS A 140 18.54 6.66 -16.32
C HIS A 140 17.08 6.19 -16.41
N ALA A 141 16.33 6.19 -15.29
CA ALA A 141 14.94 5.80 -15.27
C ALA A 141 14.04 6.89 -15.92
N ASP A 142 12.94 6.46 -16.52
CA ASP A 142 11.84 7.34 -16.93
C ASP A 142 10.85 7.47 -15.76
N PHE A 143 10.71 8.66 -15.17
CA PHE A 143 9.82 8.90 -14.04
C PHE A 143 8.53 9.58 -14.50
N ARG A 144 7.41 8.89 -14.31
CA ARG A 144 6.08 9.31 -14.73
C ARG A 144 5.19 9.56 -13.50
N LEU A 145 5.10 10.83 -13.11
CA LEU A 145 4.20 11.26 -12.04
C LEU A 145 2.82 11.55 -12.65
N ILE A 146 1.80 10.81 -12.23
CA ILE A 146 0.43 10.93 -12.74
C ILE A 146 -0.36 11.90 -11.84
N PRO A 147 -0.75 13.09 -12.37
CA PRO A 147 -1.21 14.20 -11.53
C PRO A 147 -2.60 14.01 -10.90
N ASP A 148 -3.41 13.11 -11.42
CA ASP A 148 -4.80 12.87 -11.02
C ASP A 148 -5.04 11.43 -10.55
N ALA A 149 -4.04 10.81 -9.92
CA ALA A 149 -4.10 9.42 -9.48
C ALA A 149 -3.55 9.21 -8.07
N GLY A 150 -4.07 8.20 -7.38
CA GLY A 150 -3.59 7.66 -6.11
C GLY A 150 -2.69 6.44 -6.31
N HIS A 151 -2.89 5.41 -5.46
CA HIS A 151 -2.06 4.20 -5.43
C HIS A 151 -2.49 3.12 -6.43
N SER A 152 -3.77 3.08 -6.80
CA SER A 152 -4.31 1.93 -7.52
C SER A 152 -3.88 1.88 -8.98
N ALA A 153 -3.32 0.74 -9.40
CA ALA A 153 -3.03 0.46 -10.81
C ALA A 153 -4.29 0.50 -11.72
N SER A 154 -5.49 0.43 -11.13
CA SER A 154 -6.76 0.52 -11.87
C SER A 154 -7.24 1.96 -12.12
N GLU A 155 -6.54 2.98 -11.64
CA GLU A 155 -6.84 4.37 -11.99
C GLU A 155 -6.40 4.65 -13.44
N PRO A 156 -7.24 5.30 -14.25
CA PRO A 156 -7.01 5.39 -15.71
C PRO A 156 -5.62 5.85 -16.09
N GLY A 157 -5.13 6.94 -15.50
CA GLY A 157 -3.80 7.48 -15.81
C GLY A 157 -2.66 6.54 -15.43
N ILE A 158 -2.78 5.78 -14.34
CA ILE A 158 -1.80 4.76 -13.94
C ILE A 158 -1.86 3.57 -14.91
N THR A 159 -3.06 3.09 -15.22
CA THR A 159 -3.27 1.98 -16.17
C THR A 159 -2.63 2.32 -17.52
N ASP A 160 -2.93 3.50 -18.07
CA ASP A 160 -2.41 3.93 -19.36
C ASP A 160 -0.87 4.03 -19.38
N ALA A 161 -0.30 4.61 -18.32
CA ALA A 161 1.16 4.73 -18.18
C ALA A 161 1.87 3.38 -18.04
N LEU A 162 1.26 2.42 -17.32
CA LEU A 162 1.79 1.07 -17.18
C LEU A 162 1.70 0.28 -18.50
N ILE A 163 0.58 0.39 -19.24
CA ILE A 163 0.44 -0.24 -20.55
C ILE A 163 1.48 0.32 -21.52
N ASP A 164 1.62 1.66 -21.59
CA ASP A 164 2.63 2.28 -22.44
C ASP A 164 4.06 1.85 -22.07
N ALA A 165 4.37 1.75 -20.78
CA ALA A 165 5.66 1.24 -20.31
C ALA A 165 5.93 -0.19 -20.82
N THR A 166 4.93 -1.07 -20.76
CA THR A 166 5.07 -2.46 -21.28
C THR A 166 5.24 -2.48 -22.80
N GLU A 167 4.55 -1.61 -23.56
CA GLU A 167 4.70 -1.49 -25.02
C GLU A 167 6.10 -0.97 -25.39
N ILE A 168 6.68 -0.06 -24.59
CA ILE A 168 8.06 0.40 -24.78
C ILE A 168 9.02 -0.79 -24.59
N PHE A 169 8.86 -1.56 -23.52
CA PHE A 169 9.75 -2.68 -23.22
C PHE A 169 9.70 -3.82 -24.26
N LYS A 170 8.60 -4.01 -24.99
CA LYS A 170 8.56 -4.95 -26.14
C LYS A 170 9.64 -4.68 -27.19
N ARG A 171 10.18 -3.46 -27.27
CA ARG A 171 11.22 -3.08 -28.25
C ARG A 171 12.62 -3.51 -27.83
N TYR A 172 12.78 -3.96 -26.59
CA TYR A 172 14.05 -4.44 -26.04
C TYR A 172 14.20 -5.96 -26.14
N PHE A 173 13.12 -6.66 -26.47
CA PHE A 173 13.05 -8.12 -26.61
C PHE A 173 12.44 -8.51 -27.96
#